data_2829d6dd3551783b562a570aaafa3540
#
_entry.id   2829d6dd3551783b562a570aaafa3540
#
_cell.length_a   1.000
_cell.length_b   1.000
_cell.length_c   1.000
_cell.angle_alpha   90.00
_cell.angle_beta   90.00
_cell.angle_gamma   90.00
#
_symmetry.space_group_name_H-M   'P 1'
#
loop_
_entity.id
_entity.type
_entity.pdbx_description
1 polymer ?
#
loop_
_entity_poly.entity_id
_entity_poly.type
_entity_poly.pdbx_seq_one_letter_code
_entity_poly.pdbx_strand_id
1 'polypeptide(L)'
;MSEWQKTSCVLCFNNCGLEVITKGSKIVKVRGEKENPRSQGYLCRKGASIAYFQNNPERLQFPLKRVGDRFERISWDQALDEIADKLSKPR
;
A
#
# COMPACT_ATOMS: atom_id res chain seq x y z
N MET A 1 -11.82 18.10 -7.02
CA MET A 1 -11.87 17.84 -8.41
C MET A 1 -11.29 16.49 -8.76
N SER A 2 -11.96 15.78 -9.65
CA SER A 2 -11.62 14.39 -9.90
C SER A 2 -10.75 14.30 -11.15
N GLU A 3 -9.46 14.29 -10.96
CA GLU A 3 -8.52 14.08 -12.04
C GLU A 3 -7.87 12.73 -11.91
N TRP A 4 -7.64 12.09 -13.06
CA TRP A 4 -6.90 10.85 -13.10
C TRP A 4 -5.42 11.11 -12.85
N GLN A 5 -4.85 10.43 -11.88
CA GLN A 5 -3.44 10.53 -11.54
C GLN A 5 -2.74 9.23 -11.86
N LYS A 6 -1.58 9.33 -12.50
CA LYS A 6 -0.81 8.16 -12.88
C LYS A 6 0.01 7.64 -11.71
N THR A 7 0.04 6.32 -11.55
CA THR A 7 0.83 5.65 -10.54
C THR A 7 1.13 4.23 -10.98
N SER A 8 1.68 3.43 -10.11
CA SER A 8 2.05 2.04 -10.39
C SER A 8 1.38 1.10 -9.42
N CYS A 9 1.04 -0.08 -9.90
CA CYS A 9 0.53 -1.14 -9.04
C CYS A 9 1.68 -1.77 -8.24
N VAL A 10 1.48 -1.95 -6.94
CA VAL A 10 2.51 -2.48 -6.06
C VAL A 10 2.19 -3.87 -5.53
N LEU A 11 1.15 -4.51 -6.07
CA LEU A 11 0.66 -5.77 -5.53
C LEU A 11 1.38 -6.99 -6.07
N CYS A 12 2.21 -6.83 -7.10
CA CYS A 12 3.09 -7.89 -7.58
C CYS A 12 4.27 -7.28 -8.31
N PHE A 13 5.19 -8.13 -8.77
CA PHE A 13 6.42 -7.67 -9.40
C PHE A 13 6.22 -7.07 -10.79
N ASN A 14 5.04 -7.25 -11.38
CA ASN A 14 4.77 -6.77 -12.73
C ASN A 14 4.66 -5.25 -12.81
N ASN A 15 4.28 -4.62 -11.73
CA ASN A 15 4.29 -3.16 -11.59
C ASN A 15 3.54 -2.43 -12.70
N CYS A 16 2.30 -2.87 -12.97
CA CYS A 16 1.49 -2.30 -14.05
C CYS A 16 1.17 -0.84 -13.78
N GLY A 17 1.08 -0.05 -14.86
CA GLY A 17 0.68 1.35 -14.77
C GLY A 17 -0.78 1.50 -14.46
N LEU A 18 -1.10 2.36 -13.52
CA LEU A 18 -2.47 2.64 -13.09
C LEU A 18 -2.77 4.11 -13.23
N GLU A 19 -4.06 4.40 -13.39
CA GLU A 19 -4.58 5.73 -13.16
C GLU A 19 -5.64 5.65 -12.08
N VAL A 20 -5.59 6.58 -11.15
CA VAL A 20 -6.52 6.59 -10.01
C VAL A 20 -7.14 7.96 -9.85
N ILE A 21 -8.35 7.97 -9.32
CA ILE A 21 -8.98 9.21 -8.83
C ILE A 21 -9.05 9.08 -7.32
N THR A 22 -8.56 10.11 -6.63
CA THR A 22 -8.56 10.12 -5.17
C THR A 22 -9.50 11.19 -4.64
N LYS A 23 -10.00 10.95 -3.43
CA LYS A 23 -10.81 11.91 -2.72
C LYS A 23 -10.34 11.89 -1.27
N GLY A 24 -9.63 12.96 -0.87
CA GLY A 24 -8.94 12.94 0.42
C GLY A 24 -7.88 11.85 0.41
N SER A 25 -7.91 10.98 1.39
CA SER A 25 -6.95 9.88 1.51
C SER A 25 -7.47 8.57 0.89
N LYS A 26 -8.58 8.64 0.16
CA LYS A 26 -9.20 7.44 -0.40
C LYS A 26 -9.05 7.39 -1.91
N ILE A 27 -8.90 6.19 -2.44
CA ILE A 27 -8.93 5.93 -3.88
C ILE A 27 -10.37 5.60 -4.25
N VAL A 28 -10.97 6.37 -5.15
CA VAL A 28 -12.38 6.16 -5.52
C VAL A 28 -12.54 5.49 -6.85
N LYS A 29 -11.57 5.57 -7.76
CA LYS A 29 -11.61 4.89 -9.05
C LYS A 29 -10.22 4.46 -9.47
N VAL A 30 -10.14 3.34 -10.17
CA VAL A 30 -8.88 2.77 -10.67
C VAL A 30 -9.10 2.26 -12.09
N ARG A 31 -8.11 2.47 -12.95
CA ARG A 31 -8.10 1.88 -14.27
C ARG A 31 -6.65 1.69 -14.72
N GLY A 32 -6.44 0.83 -15.73
CA GLY A 32 -5.10 0.69 -16.30
C GLY A 32 -4.71 1.93 -17.09
N GLU A 33 -3.44 2.29 -17.03
CA GLU A 33 -2.93 3.43 -17.78
C GLU A 33 -2.60 2.98 -19.20
N LYS A 34 -3.40 3.40 -20.17
CA LYS A 34 -3.22 2.97 -21.57
C LYS A 34 -1.94 3.49 -22.20
N GLU A 35 -1.44 4.62 -21.69
CA GLU A 35 -0.23 5.21 -22.22
C GLU A 35 1.05 4.66 -21.59
N ASN A 36 0.93 3.76 -20.63
CA ASN A 36 2.09 3.14 -20.04
C ASN A 36 2.81 2.29 -21.10
N PRO A 37 4.09 2.54 -21.38
CA PRO A 37 4.77 1.85 -22.48
C PRO A 37 4.93 0.36 -22.24
N ARG A 38 4.89 -0.08 -21.00
CA ARG A 38 5.09 -1.47 -20.66
C ARG A 38 3.79 -2.24 -20.54
N SER A 39 2.85 -1.75 -19.73
CA SER A 39 1.59 -2.45 -19.46
C SER A 39 0.48 -2.13 -20.43
N GLN A 40 0.51 -0.94 -21.06
CA GLN A 40 -0.40 -0.54 -22.13
C GLN A 40 -1.89 -0.70 -21.78
N GLY A 41 -2.22 -0.37 -20.53
CA GLY A 41 -3.59 -0.45 -20.05
C GLY A 41 -3.98 -1.78 -19.43
N TYR A 42 -3.07 -2.77 -19.46
CA TYR A 42 -3.36 -4.06 -18.83
C TYR A 42 -3.48 -3.88 -17.32
N LEU A 43 -4.46 -4.55 -16.74
CA LEU A 43 -4.67 -4.52 -15.32
C LEU A 43 -5.33 -5.82 -14.89
N CYS A 44 -4.71 -6.55 -13.98
CA CYS A 44 -5.28 -7.77 -13.48
C CYS A 44 -6.25 -7.51 -12.34
N ARG A 45 -6.89 -8.56 -11.86
CA ARG A 45 -7.86 -8.46 -10.78
C ARG A 45 -7.28 -7.84 -9.51
N LYS A 46 -6.00 -8.11 -9.22
CA LYS A 46 -5.36 -7.54 -8.02
C LYS A 46 -5.27 -6.02 -8.10
N GLY A 47 -4.78 -5.51 -9.21
CA GLY A 47 -4.67 -4.06 -9.39
C GLY A 47 -6.03 -3.39 -9.47
N ALA A 48 -7.00 -4.04 -10.12
CA ALA A 48 -8.35 -3.49 -10.22
C ALA A 48 -9.01 -3.37 -8.84
N SER A 49 -8.56 -4.14 -7.86
CA SER A 49 -9.12 -4.14 -6.51
C SER A 49 -8.34 -3.27 -5.53
N ILE A 50 -7.38 -2.47 -6.01
CA ILE A 50 -6.48 -1.75 -5.10
C ILE A 50 -7.23 -0.73 -4.23
N ALA A 51 -8.30 -0.14 -4.76
CA ALA A 51 -9.09 0.81 -3.97
C ALA A 51 -9.74 0.14 -2.77
N TYR A 52 -10.28 -1.06 -3.00
CA TYR A 52 -10.88 -1.83 -1.93
C TYR A 52 -9.85 -2.15 -0.84
N PHE A 53 -8.66 -2.57 -1.26
CA PHE A 53 -7.56 -2.90 -0.36
C PHE A 53 -7.12 -1.67 0.43
N GLN A 54 -6.86 -0.58 -0.28
CA GLN A 54 -6.34 0.64 0.33
C GLN A 54 -7.32 1.28 1.30
N ASN A 55 -8.61 1.23 0.97
CA ASN A 55 -9.64 1.93 1.74
C ASN A 55 -10.24 1.08 2.85
N ASN A 56 -9.79 -0.15 3.03
CA ASN A 56 -10.35 -1.06 4.03
C ASN A 56 -10.19 -0.45 5.42
N PRO A 57 -11.27 -0.33 6.21
CA PRO A 57 -11.18 0.28 7.55
C PRO A 57 -10.33 -0.53 8.53
N GLU A 58 -10.09 -1.80 8.23
CA GLU A 58 -9.25 -2.64 9.08
C GLU A 58 -7.78 -2.62 8.67
N ARG A 59 -7.44 -1.81 7.66
CA ARG A 59 -6.04 -1.71 7.23
C ARG A 59 -5.18 -1.15 8.35
N LEU A 60 -4.04 -1.76 8.57
CA LEU A 60 -3.08 -1.30 9.58
C LEU A 60 -2.56 0.08 9.22
N GLN A 61 -2.62 1.00 10.15
CA GLN A 61 -2.15 2.38 9.93
C GLN A 61 -1.04 2.77 10.90
N PHE A 62 -0.73 1.92 11.85
CA PHE A 62 0.27 2.17 12.87
C PHE A 62 1.07 0.91 13.11
N PRO A 63 2.32 1.03 13.59
CA PRO A 63 3.07 -0.15 14.02
C PRO A 63 2.37 -0.80 15.20
N LEU A 64 2.39 -2.12 15.20
CA LEU A 64 1.82 -2.90 16.30
C LEU A 64 2.91 -3.80 16.84
N LYS A 65 2.92 -3.96 18.16
CA LYS A 65 3.83 -4.88 18.82
C LYS A 65 3.04 -5.99 19.49
N ARG A 66 3.46 -7.22 19.29
CA ARG A 66 2.80 -8.34 19.95
C ARG A 66 3.22 -8.38 21.41
N VAL A 67 2.24 -8.38 22.31
CA VAL A 67 2.46 -8.47 23.74
C VAL A 67 1.60 -9.64 24.24
N GLY A 68 2.24 -10.80 24.44
CA GLY A 68 1.52 -12.02 24.77
C GLY A 68 0.66 -12.48 23.60
N ASP A 69 -0.64 -12.53 23.79
CA ASP A 69 -1.59 -12.99 22.78
C ASP A 69 -2.33 -11.86 22.08
N ARG A 70 -1.88 -10.63 22.25
CA ARG A 70 -2.53 -9.47 21.64
C ARG A 70 -1.50 -8.55 21.01
N PHE A 71 -1.98 -7.60 20.20
CA PHE A 71 -1.14 -6.57 19.59
C PHE A 71 -1.47 -5.23 20.20
N GLU A 72 -0.43 -4.43 20.44
CA GLU A 72 -0.58 -3.09 21.00
C GLU A 72 0.03 -2.07 20.03
N ARG A 73 -0.63 -0.93 19.91
CA ARG A 73 -0.11 0.16 19.09
C ARG A 73 1.14 0.75 19.75
N ILE A 74 2.19 0.93 18.97
CA ILE A 74 3.41 1.58 19.43
C ILE A 74 3.75 2.72 18.46
N SER A 75 4.66 3.59 18.89
CA SER A 75 5.12 4.68 18.04
C SER A 75 6.07 4.15 16.96
N TRP A 76 6.22 4.92 15.87
CA TRP A 76 7.20 4.60 14.85
C TRP A 76 8.61 4.59 15.41
N ASP A 77 8.94 5.54 16.29
CA ASP A 77 10.26 5.60 16.90
C ASP A 77 10.56 4.33 17.70
N GLN A 78 9.61 3.89 18.49
CA GLN A 78 9.79 2.65 19.27
C GLN A 78 9.95 1.45 18.35
N ALA A 79 9.13 1.36 17.30
CA ALA A 79 9.20 0.23 16.37
C ALA A 79 10.54 0.18 15.68
N LEU A 80 11.01 1.32 15.17
CA LEU A 80 12.28 1.37 14.46
C LEU A 80 13.46 1.07 15.39
N ASP A 81 13.43 1.59 16.61
CA ASP A 81 14.51 1.35 17.57
C ASP A 81 14.60 -0.13 17.96
N GLU A 82 13.46 -0.76 18.22
CA GLU A 82 13.46 -2.18 18.60
C GLU A 82 13.91 -3.08 17.46
N ILE A 83 13.48 -2.77 16.23
CA ILE A 83 13.88 -3.56 15.08
C ILE A 83 15.37 -3.36 14.81
N ALA A 84 15.84 -2.12 14.84
CA ALA A 84 17.26 -1.83 14.60
C ALA A 84 18.15 -2.52 15.66
N ASP A 85 17.71 -2.51 16.90
CA ASP A 85 18.47 -3.17 17.98
C ASP A 85 18.62 -4.66 17.71
N LYS A 86 17.55 -5.32 17.31
CA LYS A 86 17.60 -6.75 17.02
C LYS A 86 18.43 -7.07 15.79
N LEU A 87 18.33 -6.25 14.76
CA LEU A 87 19.07 -6.49 13.52
C LEU A 87 20.56 -6.24 13.69
N SER A 88 20.96 -5.39 14.62
CA SER A 88 22.39 -5.08 14.85
C SER A 88 23.10 -6.13 15.69
N LYS A 89 22.40 -7.07 16.28
CA LYS A 89 23.02 -8.10 17.09
C LYS A 89 23.49 -9.26 16.23
N PRO A 90 24.69 -9.80 16.51
CA PRO A 90 25.14 -11.00 15.79
C PRO A 90 24.29 -12.21 16.17
N ARG A 91 24.20 -13.12 15.25
CA ARG A 91 23.48 -14.37 15.49
C ARG A 91 24.31 -15.38 16.23
#